data_b51a6a929be8ec139591befcef63a2c5
#
_entry.id   b51a6a929be8ec139591befcef63a2c5
#
_cell.length_a   1.000
_cell.length_b   1.000
_cell.length_c   1.000
_cell.angle_alpha   90.00
_cell.angle_beta   90.00
_cell.angle_gamma   90.00
#
_symmetry.space_group_name_H-M   'P 1'
#
loop_
_entity.id
_entity.type
_entity.pdbx_description
1 polymer ?
#
loop_
_entity_poly.entity_id
_entity_poly.type
_entity_poly.pdbx_seq_one_letter_code
_entity_poly.pdbx_strand_id
1 'polypeptide(L)'
;METNDPKVMELWRSLNRPGVAKFTAELRRRGFKDATELAKKTVEPQAAKQVFAGPPKYKGNVSAERPDERWAMDIMIFEKPSKQGFTHILVAQDIFTRYAFAEPLPKHERDAHTTTFKRLMDRTSRRPEIFTTDQDSGFKSISFDKALEDSGIEHRQFTRARNDIATMDRLI
;
A
#
# COMPACT_ATOMS: atom_id res chain seq x y z
N MET A 1 27.07 -25.51 -14.70
CA MET A 1 27.29 -24.49 -15.73
C MET A 1 26.07 -23.58 -15.79
N GLU A 2 26.16 -22.49 -15.06
CA GLU A 2 25.12 -21.44 -15.05
C GLU A 2 25.42 -20.48 -16.19
N THR A 3 24.69 -20.57 -17.27
CA THR A 3 24.72 -19.52 -18.29
C THR A 3 23.31 -18.96 -18.44
N ASN A 4 22.88 -18.20 -17.44
CA ASN A 4 21.85 -17.20 -17.67
C ASN A 4 22.51 -16.07 -18.47
N ASP A 5 22.30 -16.06 -19.80
CA ASP A 5 22.74 -14.95 -20.64
C ASP A 5 22.14 -13.65 -20.09
N PRO A 6 22.99 -12.69 -19.66
CA PRO A 6 22.51 -11.43 -19.06
C PRO A 6 21.51 -10.68 -19.96
N LYS A 7 21.71 -10.75 -21.28
CA LYS A 7 20.83 -10.10 -22.27
C LYS A 7 19.43 -10.75 -22.30
N VAL A 8 19.36 -12.08 -22.18
CA VAL A 8 18.08 -12.80 -22.13
C VAL A 8 17.34 -12.50 -20.85
N MET A 9 18.06 -12.42 -19.74
CA MET A 9 17.48 -12.07 -18.45
C MET A 9 16.96 -10.63 -18.42
N GLU A 10 17.70 -9.69 -18.97
CA GLU A 10 17.28 -8.30 -19.08
C GLU A 10 16.05 -8.15 -19.97
N LEU A 11 16.04 -8.83 -21.11
CA LEU A 11 14.88 -8.87 -21.99
C LEU A 11 13.66 -9.46 -21.28
N TRP A 12 13.80 -10.52 -20.51
CA TRP A 12 12.70 -11.11 -19.77
C TRP A 12 12.11 -10.14 -18.73
N ARG A 13 12.97 -9.37 -18.05
CA ARG A 13 12.55 -8.34 -17.09
C ARG A 13 11.82 -7.18 -17.79
N SER A 14 12.35 -6.70 -18.93
CA SER A 14 11.74 -5.60 -19.69
C SER A 14 10.34 -5.94 -20.25
N LEU A 15 10.08 -7.22 -20.46
CA LEU A 15 8.77 -7.74 -20.90
C LEU A 15 7.81 -8.06 -19.76
N ASN A 16 8.07 -7.54 -18.55
CA ASN A 16 7.27 -7.79 -17.37
C ASN A 16 7.18 -9.27 -16.96
N ARG A 17 8.31 -9.99 -17.12
CA ARG A 17 8.49 -11.38 -16.65
C ARG A 17 7.44 -12.36 -17.17
N PRO A 18 7.25 -12.51 -18.48
CA PRO A 18 6.27 -13.42 -19.05
C PRO A 18 6.60 -14.88 -18.69
N GLY A 19 5.57 -15.74 -18.68
CA GLY A 19 5.76 -17.18 -18.55
C GLY A 19 6.46 -17.82 -19.76
N VAL A 20 6.93 -19.08 -19.61
CA VAL A 20 7.76 -19.79 -20.59
C VAL A 20 7.20 -19.70 -22.02
N ALA A 21 5.91 -19.98 -22.22
CA ALA A 21 5.31 -20.01 -23.57
C ALA A 21 5.40 -18.64 -24.27
N LYS A 22 5.00 -17.56 -23.58
CA LYS A 22 5.04 -16.20 -24.12
C LYS A 22 6.47 -15.74 -24.35
N PHE A 23 7.37 -16.06 -23.44
CA PHE A 23 8.79 -15.71 -23.59
C PHE A 23 9.48 -16.45 -24.72
N THR A 24 9.16 -17.76 -24.91
CA THR A 24 9.64 -18.53 -26.06
C THR A 24 9.20 -17.90 -27.39
N ALA A 25 7.93 -17.50 -27.52
CA ALA A 25 7.44 -16.84 -28.72
C ALA A 25 8.21 -15.54 -29.03
N GLU A 26 8.47 -14.74 -28.02
CA GLU A 26 9.20 -13.48 -28.19
C GLU A 26 10.68 -13.71 -28.55
N LEU A 27 11.34 -14.67 -27.92
CA LEU A 27 12.71 -15.04 -28.29
C LEU A 27 12.81 -15.54 -29.74
N ARG A 28 11.84 -16.36 -30.21
CA ARG A 28 11.75 -16.78 -31.61
C ARG A 28 11.58 -15.60 -32.55
N ARG A 29 10.69 -14.67 -32.23
CA ARG A 29 10.46 -13.45 -33.02
C ARG A 29 11.72 -12.60 -33.16
N ARG A 30 12.58 -12.61 -32.15
CA ARG A 30 13.88 -11.90 -32.17
C ARG A 30 15.04 -12.71 -32.76
N GLY A 31 14.77 -13.91 -33.30
CA GLY A 31 15.77 -14.74 -33.97
C GLY A 31 16.72 -15.50 -33.06
N PHE A 32 16.39 -15.65 -31.78
CA PHE A 32 17.21 -16.46 -30.89
C PHE A 32 17.11 -17.95 -31.26
N LYS A 33 18.25 -18.58 -31.46
CA LYS A 33 18.36 -20.03 -31.55
C LYS A 33 18.08 -20.64 -30.18
N ASP A 34 17.52 -21.82 -30.12
CA ASP A 34 17.18 -22.51 -28.86
C ASP A 34 16.25 -21.75 -27.91
N ALA A 35 15.35 -20.93 -28.49
CA ALA A 35 14.43 -20.06 -27.74
C ALA A 35 13.66 -20.79 -26.64
N THR A 36 13.27 -22.05 -26.84
CA THR A 36 12.53 -22.84 -25.86
C THR A 36 13.40 -23.18 -24.63
N GLU A 37 14.63 -23.60 -24.88
CA GLU A 37 15.61 -23.91 -23.83
C GLU A 37 15.97 -22.64 -23.04
N LEU A 38 16.25 -21.54 -23.74
CA LEU A 38 16.56 -20.26 -23.12
C LEU A 38 15.41 -19.76 -22.25
N ALA A 39 14.17 -19.86 -22.75
CA ALA A 39 13.00 -19.46 -22.00
C ALA A 39 12.82 -20.30 -20.72
N LYS A 40 12.95 -21.63 -20.81
CA LYS A 40 12.85 -22.52 -19.65
C LYS A 40 13.95 -22.21 -18.63
N LYS A 41 15.20 -22.14 -19.04
CA LYS A 41 16.35 -21.82 -18.15
C LYS A 41 16.21 -20.46 -17.47
N THR A 42 15.55 -19.51 -18.09
CA THR A 42 15.34 -18.18 -17.53
C THR A 42 14.15 -18.13 -16.56
N VAL A 43 13.03 -18.76 -16.92
CA VAL A 43 11.76 -18.62 -16.20
C VAL A 43 11.63 -19.63 -15.06
N GLU A 44 11.95 -20.91 -15.29
CA GLU A 44 11.74 -21.98 -14.32
C GLU A 44 12.50 -21.79 -12.99
N PRO A 45 13.77 -21.38 -12.96
CA PRO A 45 14.46 -21.12 -11.70
C PRO A 45 13.85 -19.95 -10.92
N GLN A 46 13.26 -18.97 -11.62
CA GLN A 46 12.59 -17.84 -10.98
C GLN A 46 11.22 -18.24 -10.45
N ALA A 47 10.48 -19.07 -11.17
CA ALA A 47 9.21 -19.64 -10.72
C ALA A 47 9.43 -20.52 -9.46
N ALA A 48 10.46 -21.37 -9.46
CA ALA A 48 10.81 -22.16 -8.30
C ALA A 48 11.18 -21.29 -7.08
N LYS A 49 11.99 -20.23 -7.27
CA LYS A 49 12.29 -19.27 -6.20
C LYS A 49 11.03 -18.58 -5.67
N GLN A 50 10.06 -18.29 -6.53
CA GLN A 50 8.81 -17.65 -6.12
C GLN A 50 7.89 -18.61 -5.33
N VAL A 51 7.87 -19.89 -5.71
CA VAL A 51 7.08 -20.93 -5.01
C VAL A 51 7.72 -21.31 -3.66
N PHE A 52 9.05 -21.39 -3.59
CA PHE A 52 9.79 -21.74 -2.38
C PHE A 52 10.28 -20.53 -1.58
N ALA A 53 10.10 -19.32 -2.08
CA ALA A 53 10.31 -18.14 -1.27
C ALA A 53 9.31 -18.17 -0.12
N GLY A 54 9.82 -18.29 1.10
CA GLY A 54 8.98 -18.08 2.28
C GLY A 54 8.24 -16.75 2.16
N PRO A 55 7.09 -16.62 2.82
CA PRO A 55 6.37 -15.35 2.81
C PRO A 55 7.35 -14.23 3.19
N PRO A 56 7.28 -13.08 2.53
CA PRO A 56 8.17 -11.96 2.82
C PRO A 56 8.11 -11.69 4.33
N LYS A 57 9.27 -11.71 4.98
CA LYS A 57 9.36 -11.34 6.39
C LYS A 57 9.04 -9.84 6.48
N TYR A 58 7.80 -9.53 6.76
CA TYR A 58 7.40 -8.15 7.06
C TYR A 58 8.10 -7.73 8.35
N LYS A 59 9.07 -6.86 8.24
CA LYS A 59 9.66 -6.16 9.38
C LYS A 59 8.73 -5.01 9.75
N GLY A 60 7.92 -5.21 10.77
CA GLY A 60 6.99 -4.23 11.27
C GLY A 60 5.54 -4.54 10.84
N ASN A 61 4.85 -5.37 11.60
CA ASN A 61 3.41 -5.52 11.48
C ASN A 61 2.73 -4.46 12.34
N VAL A 62 1.90 -3.63 11.72
CA VAL A 62 0.89 -2.92 12.47
C VAL A 62 -0.15 -3.96 12.84
N SER A 63 -0.17 -4.33 14.10
CA SER A 63 -1.12 -5.27 14.65
C SER A 63 -1.96 -4.59 15.74
N ALA A 64 -3.13 -5.10 15.96
CA ALA A 64 -3.99 -4.79 17.08
C ALA A 64 -4.52 -6.11 17.66
N GLU A 65 -4.68 -6.19 18.97
CA GLU A 65 -5.14 -7.41 19.68
C GLU A 65 -6.64 -7.38 19.92
N ARG A 66 -7.27 -6.20 19.80
CA ARG A 66 -8.70 -5.99 20.04
C ARG A 66 -9.27 -4.87 19.17
N PRO A 67 -10.61 -4.82 18.99
CA PRO A 67 -11.27 -3.71 18.32
C PRO A 67 -10.91 -2.37 18.98
N ASP A 68 -10.77 -1.33 18.15
CA ASP A 68 -10.50 0.05 18.57
C ASP A 68 -9.16 0.27 19.30
N GLU A 69 -8.28 -0.72 19.38
CA GLU A 69 -6.93 -0.52 19.90
C GLU A 69 -6.12 0.38 18.95
N ARG A 70 -6.18 0.08 17.66
CA ARG A 70 -5.42 0.84 16.66
C ARG A 70 -6.19 0.98 15.36
N TRP A 71 -6.27 2.21 14.88
CA TRP A 71 -6.74 2.50 13.54
C TRP A 71 -5.61 3.05 12.68
N ALA A 72 -5.62 2.72 11.39
CA ALA A 72 -4.78 3.36 10.38
C ALA A 72 -5.63 4.40 9.63
N MET A 73 -5.00 5.51 9.25
CA MET A 73 -5.66 6.59 8.52
C MET A 73 -4.82 6.99 7.32
N ASP A 74 -5.48 7.24 6.19
CA ASP A 74 -4.86 7.65 4.94
C ASP A 74 -5.82 8.51 4.12
N ILE A 75 -5.31 9.13 3.05
CA ILE A 75 -6.08 9.97 2.13
C ILE A 75 -6.11 9.31 0.76
N MET A 76 -7.32 8.99 0.29
CA MET A 76 -7.55 8.60 -1.10
C MET A 76 -7.75 9.84 -1.96
N ILE A 77 -7.01 9.91 -3.08
CA ILE A 77 -7.09 10.99 -4.04
C ILE A 77 -7.69 10.45 -5.33
N PHE A 78 -8.71 11.13 -5.84
CA PHE A 78 -9.37 10.80 -7.09
C PHE A 78 -9.02 11.83 -8.18
N GLU A 79 -8.72 11.36 -9.37
CA GLU A 79 -8.43 12.24 -10.53
C GLU A 79 -9.63 13.11 -10.92
N LYS A 80 -10.83 12.57 -10.76
CA LYS A 80 -12.09 13.27 -11.11
C LYS A 80 -12.87 13.59 -9.83
N PRO A 81 -13.39 14.83 -9.72
CA PRO A 81 -14.21 15.19 -8.59
C PRO A 81 -15.52 14.40 -8.58
N SER A 82 -16.03 14.13 -7.38
CA SER A 82 -17.39 13.63 -7.18
C SER A 82 -18.43 14.64 -7.70
N LYS A 83 -19.72 14.25 -7.76
CA LYS A 83 -20.83 15.16 -8.07
C LYS A 83 -20.91 16.38 -7.14
N GLN A 84 -20.35 16.28 -5.95
CA GLN A 84 -20.30 17.33 -4.93
C GLN A 84 -18.99 18.12 -4.92
N GLY A 85 -18.08 17.84 -5.88
CA GLY A 85 -16.81 18.56 -6.02
C GLY A 85 -15.65 18.02 -5.16
N PHE A 86 -15.83 16.94 -4.41
CA PHE A 86 -14.76 16.36 -3.62
C PHE A 86 -13.82 15.51 -4.48
N THR A 87 -12.52 15.69 -4.27
CA THR A 87 -11.45 14.92 -4.91
C THR A 87 -10.68 14.07 -3.91
N HIS A 88 -10.90 14.26 -2.62
CA HIS A 88 -10.18 13.55 -1.57
C HIS A 88 -11.17 12.93 -0.58
N ILE A 89 -10.80 11.79 -0.04
CA ILE A 89 -11.52 11.10 1.02
C ILE A 89 -10.52 10.74 2.12
N LEU A 90 -10.82 11.12 3.36
CA LEU A 90 -10.14 10.62 4.54
C LEU A 90 -10.69 9.24 4.86
N VAL A 91 -9.84 8.23 4.89
CA VAL A 91 -10.20 6.84 5.21
C VAL A 91 -9.52 6.45 6.51
N ALA A 92 -10.27 5.88 7.43
CA ALA A 92 -9.73 5.30 8.65
C ALA A 92 -10.19 3.83 8.76
N GLN A 93 -9.28 2.93 9.13
CA GLN A 93 -9.57 1.51 9.27
C GLN A 93 -9.13 1.00 10.64
N ASP A 94 -10.03 0.33 11.33
CA ASP A 94 -9.70 -0.47 12.51
C ASP A 94 -8.85 -1.68 12.08
N ILE A 95 -7.64 -1.77 12.61
CA ILE A 95 -6.66 -2.80 12.22
C ILE A 95 -7.11 -4.20 12.62
N PHE A 96 -7.83 -4.34 13.73
CA PHE A 96 -8.30 -5.64 14.21
C PHE A 96 -9.50 -6.15 13.40
N THR A 97 -10.57 -5.36 13.33
CA THR A 97 -11.84 -5.76 12.70
C THR A 97 -11.86 -5.57 11.18
N ARG A 98 -10.94 -4.78 10.63
CA ARG A 98 -10.92 -4.31 9.23
C ARG A 98 -12.10 -3.42 8.86
N TYR A 99 -12.89 -2.99 9.82
CA TYR A 99 -13.97 -2.06 9.58
C TYR A 99 -13.41 -0.70 9.18
N ALA A 100 -13.93 -0.14 8.09
CA ALA A 100 -13.44 1.12 7.54
C ALA A 100 -14.50 2.23 7.66
N PHE A 101 -14.02 3.42 7.94
CA PHE A 101 -14.77 4.66 7.95
C PHE A 101 -14.22 5.57 6.87
N ALA A 102 -15.08 6.32 6.21
CA ALA A 102 -14.66 7.27 5.19
C ALA A 102 -15.41 8.59 5.35
N GLU A 103 -14.70 9.70 5.13
CA GLU A 103 -15.26 11.05 5.22
C GLU A 103 -14.73 11.91 4.06
N PRO A 104 -15.60 12.60 3.30
CA PRO A 104 -15.16 13.48 2.23
C PRO A 104 -14.24 14.60 2.76
N LEU A 105 -13.11 14.79 2.08
CA LEU A 105 -12.15 15.85 2.36
C LEU A 105 -12.21 16.87 1.22
N PRO A 106 -12.73 18.09 1.44
CA PRO A 106 -12.98 19.05 0.36
C PRO A 106 -11.71 19.57 -0.29
N LYS A 107 -10.64 19.71 0.49
CA LYS A 107 -9.32 20.15 0.03
C LYS A 107 -8.22 19.46 0.78
N HIS A 108 -7.09 19.27 0.14
CA HIS A 108 -5.87 18.76 0.77
C HIS A 108 -5.12 19.90 1.47
N GLU A 109 -5.72 20.47 2.50
CA GLU A 109 -5.17 21.55 3.33
C GLU A 109 -5.09 21.06 4.80
N ARG A 110 -4.16 21.62 5.58
CA ARG A 110 -3.93 21.20 6.98
C ARG A 110 -5.18 21.26 7.84
N ASP A 111 -5.92 22.37 7.75
CA ASP A 111 -7.13 22.55 8.57
C ASP A 111 -8.28 21.64 8.11
N ALA A 112 -8.33 21.27 6.82
CA ALA A 112 -9.33 20.35 6.32
C ALA A 112 -9.17 18.94 6.90
N HIS A 113 -7.94 18.48 7.14
CA HIS A 113 -7.69 17.19 7.81
C HIS A 113 -8.29 17.18 9.21
N THR A 114 -7.99 18.20 10.01
CA THR A 114 -8.50 18.34 11.37
C THR A 114 -10.02 18.42 11.41
N THR A 115 -10.62 19.20 10.56
CA THR A 115 -12.07 19.36 10.48
C THR A 115 -12.75 18.05 10.06
N THR A 116 -12.17 17.37 9.07
CA THR A 116 -12.69 16.08 8.58
C THR A 116 -12.53 14.97 9.61
N PHE A 117 -11.40 14.94 10.31
CA PHE A 117 -11.18 14.03 11.43
C PHE A 117 -12.24 14.21 12.53
N LYS A 118 -12.51 15.44 12.96
CA LYS A 118 -13.53 15.73 13.95
C LYS A 118 -14.92 15.23 13.50
N ARG A 119 -15.31 15.51 12.26
CA ARG A 119 -16.58 14.99 11.70
C ARG A 119 -16.64 13.46 11.72
N LEU A 120 -15.54 12.79 11.36
CA LEU A 120 -15.45 11.34 11.38
C LEU A 120 -15.63 10.82 12.82
N MET A 121 -14.98 11.45 13.79
CA MET A 121 -15.11 11.09 15.21
C MET A 121 -16.50 11.35 15.77
N ASP A 122 -17.15 12.44 15.37
CA ASP A 122 -18.52 12.77 15.81
C ASP A 122 -19.56 11.78 15.25
N ARG A 123 -19.33 11.32 14.01
CA ARG A 123 -20.22 10.39 13.32
C ARG A 123 -20.10 8.95 13.83
N THR A 124 -18.92 8.54 14.29
CA THR A 124 -18.70 7.21 14.84
C THR A 124 -18.79 7.23 16.36
N SER A 125 -19.47 6.26 16.96
CA SER A 125 -19.47 6.07 18.41
C SER A 125 -18.21 5.40 18.93
N ARG A 126 -17.30 4.99 18.03
CA ARG A 126 -16.06 4.28 18.35
C ARG A 126 -14.91 5.26 18.51
N ARG A 127 -13.94 4.91 19.36
CA ARG A 127 -12.73 5.71 19.61
C ARG A 127 -11.52 4.78 19.64
N PRO A 128 -10.54 4.95 18.76
CA PRO A 128 -9.29 4.20 18.84
C PRO A 128 -8.41 4.74 19.96
N GLU A 129 -7.54 3.89 20.49
CA GLU A 129 -6.50 4.31 21.42
C GLU A 129 -5.32 4.92 20.67
N ILE A 130 -5.01 4.36 19.49
CA ILE A 130 -3.88 4.77 18.66
C ILE A 130 -4.35 5.04 17.24
N PHE A 131 -4.06 6.22 16.71
CA PHE A 131 -4.10 6.49 15.29
C PHE A 131 -2.70 6.38 14.67
N THR A 132 -2.63 5.66 13.56
CA THR A 132 -1.41 5.53 12.77
C THR A 132 -1.63 6.14 11.39
N THR A 133 -0.79 7.12 11.02
CA THR A 133 -0.87 7.82 9.73
C THR A 133 0.46 7.72 9.00
N ASP A 134 0.46 8.03 7.71
CA ASP A 134 1.68 8.33 6.99
C ASP A 134 2.26 9.71 7.37
N GLN A 135 3.29 10.14 6.66
CA GLN A 135 3.95 11.42 6.88
C GLN A 135 3.37 12.57 6.03
N ASP A 136 2.11 12.47 5.62
CA ASP A 136 1.48 13.58 4.90
C ASP A 136 1.48 14.89 5.72
N SER A 137 1.60 16.00 5.03
CA SER A 137 1.71 17.32 5.67
C SER A 137 0.48 17.71 6.48
N GLY A 138 -0.69 17.22 6.09
CA GLY A 138 -1.94 17.46 6.82
C GLY A 138 -1.96 16.78 8.18
N PHE A 139 -1.42 15.56 8.25
CA PHE A 139 -1.29 14.81 9.51
C PHE A 139 -0.16 15.29 10.43
N LYS A 140 0.75 16.13 9.91
CA LYS A 140 1.84 16.75 10.68
C LYS A 140 1.48 18.13 11.24
N SER A 141 0.25 18.56 11.09
CA SER A 141 -0.15 19.88 11.59
C SER A 141 -0.38 19.86 13.10
N ILE A 142 0.00 20.96 13.76
CA ILE A 142 -0.22 21.16 15.20
C ILE A 142 -1.73 21.06 15.53
N SER A 143 -2.59 21.54 14.65
CA SER A 143 -4.03 21.49 14.82
C SER A 143 -4.57 20.05 14.80
N PHE A 144 -3.96 19.18 13.99
CA PHE A 144 -4.34 17.77 13.91
C PHE A 144 -3.87 16.99 15.15
N ASP A 145 -2.61 17.17 15.55
CA ASP A 145 -2.06 16.55 16.76
C ASP A 145 -2.86 16.96 18.00
N LYS A 146 -3.19 18.25 18.14
CA LYS A 146 -4.04 18.74 19.22
C LYS A 146 -5.44 18.12 19.20
N ALA A 147 -6.04 17.93 18.03
CA ALA A 147 -7.35 17.30 17.94
C ALA A 147 -7.34 15.82 18.35
N LEU A 148 -6.25 15.11 18.11
CA LEU A 148 -6.04 13.74 18.59
C LEU A 148 -5.85 13.72 20.11
N GLU A 149 -5.01 14.61 20.64
CA GLU A 149 -4.76 14.75 22.07
C GLU A 149 -6.04 15.10 22.85
N ASP A 150 -6.81 16.09 22.36
CA ASP A 150 -8.10 16.48 22.94
C ASP A 150 -9.11 15.30 22.92
N SER A 151 -8.94 14.34 22.01
CA SER A 151 -9.75 13.14 21.90
C SER A 151 -9.20 11.95 22.70
N GLY A 152 -8.05 12.11 23.37
CA GLY A 152 -7.38 11.06 24.14
C GLY A 152 -6.74 9.97 23.25
N ILE A 153 -6.40 10.29 22.00
CA ILE A 153 -5.90 9.35 21.01
C ILE A 153 -4.40 9.57 20.81
N GLU A 154 -3.61 8.51 20.95
CA GLU A 154 -2.16 8.56 20.66
C GLU A 154 -1.92 8.62 19.15
N HIS A 155 -1.12 9.59 18.70
CA HIS A 155 -0.71 9.69 17.30
C HIS A 155 0.61 8.96 17.05
N ARG A 156 0.64 8.04 16.09
CA ARG A 156 1.86 7.38 15.60
C ARG A 156 2.00 7.59 14.10
N GLN A 157 3.14 8.10 13.69
CA GLN A 157 3.44 8.28 12.27
C GLN A 157 4.33 7.14 11.78
N PHE A 158 4.01 6.60 10.60
CA PHE A 158 4.87 5.67 9.92
C PHE A 158 6.09 6.39 9.35
N THR A 159 7.26 5.81 9.57
CA THR A 159 8.46 6.19 8.83
C THR A 159 8.65 5.22 7.67
N ARG A 160 9.11 5.70 6.51
CA ARG A 160 9.38 4.88 5.30
C ARG A 160 10.29 3.67 5.54
N ALA A 161 11.02 3.64 6.65
CA ALA A 161 11.89 2.53 7.02
C ALA A 161 11.12 1.29 7.55
N ARG A 162 9.83 1.41 7.84
CA ARG A 162 8.99 0.32 8.30
C ARG A 162 7.90 0.08 7.26
N ASN A 163 7.85 -1.10 6.67
CA ASN A 163 6.83 -1.53 5.70
C ASN A 163 5.42 -1.67 6.34
N ASP A 164 5.04 -0.73 7.18
CA ASP A 164 3.79 -0.76 7.95
C ASP A 164 2.57 -0.31 7.10
N ILE A 165 2.83 0.19 5.88
CA ILE A 165 1.82 0.71 4.94
C ILE A 165 0.99 -0.43 4.30
N ALA A 166 1.50 -1.65 4.30
CA ALA A 166 0.88 -2.78 3.59
C ALA A 166 -0.57 -3.10 4.01
N THR A 167 -1.03 -2.57 5.14
CA THR A 167 -2.42 -2.77 5.59
C THR A 167 -3.37 -1.79 4.91
N MET A 168 -2.93 -0.55 4.69
CA MET A 168 -3.73 0.47 3.99
C MET A 168 -3.67 0.30 2.47
N ASP A 169 -2.52 -0.09 1.91
CA ASP A 169 -2.37 -0.39 0.47
C ASP A 169 -3.31 -1.51 -0.02
N ARG A 170 -3.84 -2.33 0.88
CA ARG A 170 -4.83 -3.36 0.56
C ARG A 170 -6.27 -2.88 0.66
N LEU A 171 -6.51 -1.71 1.22
CA LEU A 171 -7.82 -1.10 1.33
C LEU A 171 -8.12 -0.23 0.09
N ILE A 172 -7.09 0.27 -0.54
CA ILE A 172 -7.10 1.12 -1.73
C ILE A 172 -6.85 0.27 -2.97
#